data_d2369d253334e7b46148feaf40d88836
#
_entry.id   d2369d253334e7b46148feaf40d88836
#
_cell.length_a   1.000
_cell.length_b   1.000
_cell.length_c   1.000
_cell.angle_alpha   90.00
_cell.angle_beta   90.00
_cell.angle_gamma   90.00
#
_symmetry.space_group_name_H-M   'P 1'
#
loop_
_entity.id
_entity.type
_entity.pdbx_description
1 polymer ?
#
loop_
_entity_poly.entity_id
_entity_poly.type
_entity_poly.pdbx_seq_one_letter_code
_entity_poly.pdbx_strand_id
1 'polypeptide(L)'
;LGLYAITTVGIINNADDLIERYFSNNNSQFLAMGSGKVNSTELVGALINRKQSIVEGIRYAQDIIQGSETIMLLQPDGIIVARDKLGRLPVLIGKDENGYCVSFESFVYHKLGYEDHYELGPQEIVKITPEGIEVLSPAAEKMRLCAFLWTYYGYPNSNYEGKNVEVMRYRNGEIMARNAMADGTAPDVDYVAGVPDSGLPHGIGYANESGKKFARPFIKYTPTWSR
;
A
#
# COMPACT_ATOMS: atom_id res chain seq x y z
N LEU A 1 2.85 -12.13 24.97
CA LEU A 1 1.98 -12.10 23.80
C LEU A 1 1.95 -13.43 23.02
N GLY A 2 2.75 -14.41 23.45
CA GLY A 2 2.91 -15.67 22.76
C GLY A 2 3.90 -15.60 21.59
N LEU A 3 4.02 -16.73 20.84
CA LEU A 3 4.87 -16.83 19.66
C LEU A 3 4.13 -16.29 18.44
N TYR A 4 4.77 -15.39 17.68
CA TYR A 4 4.28 -14.91 16.40
C TYR A 4 5.45 -14.56 15.45
N ALA A 5 5.19 -14.64 14.16
CA ALA A 5 6.05 -14.03 13.14
C ALA A 5 5.42 -12.71 12.68
N ILE A 6 6.25 -11.72 12.39
CA ILE A 6 5.78 -10.39 11.98
C ILE A 6 6.44 -9.97 10.67
N THR A 7 5.65 -9.36 9.80
CA THR A 7 6.13 -8.60 8.65
C THR A 7 5.42 -7.26 8.58
N THR A 8 6.13 -6.26 8.09
CA THR A 8 5.59 -4.89 7.98
C THR A 8 5.97 -4.27 6.64
N VAL A 9 5.13 -3.36 6.18
CA VAL A 9 5.40 -2.54 5.00
C VAL A 9 5.03 -1.10 5.29
N GLY A 10 5.99 -0.20 5.12
CA GLY A 10 5.75 1.21 5.35
C GLY A 10 7.01 2.03 5.57
N ILE A 11 6.81 3.24 6.08
CA ILE A 11 7.89 4.17 6.44
C ILE A 11 7.59 4.77 7.81
N ILE A 12 8.52 4.63 8.74
CA ILE A 12 8.48 5.22 10.08
C ILE A 12 9.39 6.45 10.10
N ASN A 13 8.79 7.64 9.98
CA ASN A 13 9.56 8.90 9.89
C ASN A 13 10.21 9.31 11.22
N ASN A 14 9.66 8.85 12.34
CA ASN A 14 10.15 9.15 13.69
C ASN A 14 10.84 7.94 14.36
N ALA A 15 11.46 7.06 13.57
CA ALA A 15 12.08 5.84 14.08
C ALA A 15 13.17 6.14 15.13
N ASP A 16 14.06 7.08 14.85
CA ASP A 16 15.16 7.45 15.75
C ASP A 16 14.63 8.01 17.10
N ASP A 17 13.60 8.87 17.05
CA ASP A 17 12.92 9.40 18.26
C ASP A 17 12.27 8.28 19.09
N LEU A 18 11.63 7.31 18.43
CA LEU A 18 11.02 6.17 19.12
C LEU A 18 12.08 5.27 19.76
N ILE A 19 13.20 5.03 19.09
CA ILE A 19 14.31 4.25 19.62
C ILE A 19 14.90 4.96 20.84
N GLU A 20 15.21 6.24 20.73
CA GLU A 20 15.77 7.02 21.84
C GLU A 20 14.83 7.04 23.05
N ARG A 21 13.57 7.38 22.83
CA ARG A 21 12.57 7.52 23.90
C ARG A 21 12.24 6.24 24.62
N TYR A 22 12.17 5.13 23.91
CA TYR A 22 11.62 3.89 24.47
C TYR A 22 12.64 2.79 24.73
N PHE A 23 13.82 2.84 24.12
CA PHE A 23 14.75 1.72 24.12
C PHE A 23 16.18 2.08 24.58
N SER A 24 16.63 3.32 24.50
CA SER A 24 18.02 3.72 24.84
C SER A 24 18.41 3.44 26.31
N ASN A 25 17.44 3.43 27.22
CA ASN A 25 17.67 3.19 28.63
C ASN A 25 17.36 1.76 29.12
N ASN A 26 16.87 0.92 28.24
CA ASN A 26 16.49 -0.44 28.60
C ASN A 26 17.38 -1.41 27.85
N ASN A 27 18.39 -2.00 28.33
CA ASN A 27 19.24 -3.03 27.72
C ASN A 27 18.63 -3.86 26.53
N SER A 28 17.71 -3.28 25.77
CA SER A 28 17.05 -3.85 24.61
C SER A 28 18.01 -3.78 23.45
N GLN A 29 18.46 -4.93 22.98
CA GLN A 29 19.30 -5.04 21.78
C GLN A 29 18.41 -5.34 20.61
N PHE A 30 18.48 -4.50 19.56
CA PHE A 30 17.93 -4.83 18.27
C PHE A 30 18.91 -5.74 17.53
N LEU A 31 18.43 -6.89 17.07
CA LEU A 31 19.25 -7.93 16.44
C LEU A 31 19.38 -7.73 14.93
N ALA A 32 18.32 -7.24 14.31
CA ALA A 32 18.28 -7.05 12.87
C ALA A 32 18.64 -5.60 12.49
N MET A 33 19.90 -5.40 12.09
CA MET A 33 20.42 -4.10 11.64
C MET A 33 20.61 -4.14 10.13
N GLY A 34 19.90 -3.27 9.40
CA GLY A 34 20.12 -3.02 7.98
C GLY A 34 20.90 -1.71 7.78
N SER A 35 22.07 -1.76 7.12
CA SER A 35 22.88 -0.55 6.82
C SER A 35 23.19 0.32 8.06
N GLY A 36 23.41 -0.30 9.24
CA GLY A 36 23.68 0.40 10.48
C GLY A 36 22.45 1.00 11.18
N LYS A 37 21.24 0.75 10.66
CA LYS A 37 19.98 1.20 11.27
C LYS A 37 19.17 0.03 11.79
N VAL A 38 18.35 0.29 12.82
CA VAL A 38 17.40 -0.69 13.34
C VAL A 38 16.38 -1.03 12.25
N ASN A 39 16.06 -2.32 12.10
CA ASN A 39 15.03 -2.79 11.19
C ASN A 39 13.64 -2.28 11.64
N SER A 40 12.88 -1.69 10.73
CA SER A 40 11.55 -1.13 11.04
C SER A 40 10.58 -2.18 11.56
N THR A 41 10.60 -3.40 11.02
CA THR A 41 9.75 -4.50 11.48
C THR A 41 10.08 -4.91 12.92
N GLU A 42 11.37 -4.96 13.27
CA GLU A 42 11.79 -5.25 14.65
C GLU A 42 11.37 -4.13 15.61
N LEU A 43 11.48 -2.87 15.19
CA LEU A 43 11.00 -1.74 15.98
C LEU A 43 9.48 -1.85 16.24
N VAL A 44 8.68 -2.15 15.22
CA VAL A 44 7.24 -2.35 15.36
C VAL A 44 6.94 -3.51 16.32
N GLY A 45 7.62 -4.65 16.17
CA GLY A 45 7.49 -5.78 17.09
C GLY A 45 7.81 -5.41 18.53
N ALA A 46 8.89 -4.63 18.74
CA ALA A 46 9.27 -4.14 20.06
C ALA A 46 8.22 -3.18 20.66
N LEU A 47 7.60 -2.33 19.83
CA LEU A 47 6.50 -1.44 20.27
C LEU A 47 5.25 -2.25 20.65
N ILE A 48 4.89 -3.26 19.86
CA ILE A 48 3.76 -4.15 20.15
C ILE A 48 3.96 -4.87 21.49
N ASN A 49 5.16 -5.37 21.75
CA ASN A 49 5.51 -6.08 22.97
C ASN A 49 5.50 -5.22 24.24
N ARG A 50 5.31 -3.91 24.13
CA ARG A 50 5.14 -3.02 25.30
C ARG A 50 3.75 -3.08 25.93
N LYS A 51 2.81 -3.75 25.31
CA LYS A 51 1.43 -3.87 25.78
C LYS A 51 1.10 -5.30 26.21
N GLN A 52 -0.05 -5.48 26.85
CA GLN A 52 -0.45 -6.76 27.41
C GLN A 52 -1.13 -7.66 26.39
N SER A 53 -1.71 -7.09 25.34
CA SER A 53 -2.31 -7.83 24.23
C SER A 53 -1.75 -7.36 22.88
N ILE A 54 -1.84 -8.24 21.87
CA ILE A 54 -1.41 -7.92 20.49
C ILE A 54 -2.22 -6.76 19.94
N VAL A 55 -3.53 -6.74 20.14
CA VAL A 55 -4.42 -5.69 19.64
C VAL A 55 -4.06 -4.32 20.26
N GLU A 56 -3.87 -4.27 21.58
CA GLU A 56 -3.40 -3.04 22.25
C GLU A 56 -2.02 -2.63 21.77
N GLY A 57 -1.12 -3.58 21.53
CA GLY A 57 0.21 -3.33 21.00
C GLY A 57 0.19 -2.74 19.60
N ILE A 58 -0.63 -3.29 18.70
CA ILE A 58 -0.81 -2.76 17.35
C ILE A 58 -1.42 -1.36 17.40
N ARG A 59 -2.49 -1.15 18.18
CA ARG A 59 -3.08 0.19 18.37
C ARG A 59 -2.08 1.20 18.87
N TYR A 60 -1.29 0.83 19.86
CA TYR A 60 -0.24 1.68 20.37
C TYR A 60 0.80 2.03 19.30
N ALA A 61 1.27 1.07 18.51
CA ALA A 61 2.19 1.32 17.41
C ALA A 61 1.57 2.26 16.35
N GLN A 62 0.32 2.00 15.93
CA GLN A 62 -0.42 2.87 15.00
C GLN A 62 -0.56 4.31 15.49
N ASP A 63 -0.70 4.52 16.81
CA ASP A 63 -0.89 5.85 17.39
C ASP A 63 0.40 6.68 17.46
N ILE A 64 1.54 6.04 17.74
CA ILE A 64 2.80 6.76 17.96
C ILE A 64 3.71 6.83 16.74
N ILE A 65 3.51 5.93 15.75
CA ILE A 65 4.27 5.96 14.49
C ILE A 65 3.82 7.16 13.65
N GLN A 66 4.79 7.97 13.25
CA GLN A 66 4.60 9.03 12.25
C GLN A 66 5.01 8.51 10.88
N GLY A 67 4.04 8.21 10.05
CA GLY A 67 4.29 7.62 8.75
C GLY A 67 3.12 6.76 8.29
N SER A 68 3.42 5.69 7.61
CA SER A 68 2.47 4.62 7.29
C SER A 68 3.14 3.27 7.58
N GLU A 69 2.45 2.40 8.29
CA GLU A 69 2.97 1.09 8.62
C GLU A 69 1.83 0.07 8.66
N THR A 70 1.81 -0.80 7.68
CA THR A 70 0.89 -1.95 7.66
C THR A 70 1.59 -3.14 8.31
N ILE A 71 0.87 -3.88 9.13
CA ILE A 71 1.38 -4.93 9.98
C ILE A 71 0.65 -6.24 9.67
N MET A 72 1.39 -7.33 9.48
CA MET A 72 0.87 -8.69 9.41
C MET A 72 1.58 -9.55 10.45
N LEU A 73 0.80 -10.25 11.25
CA LEU A 73 1.26 -11.16 12.32
C LEU A 73 0.71 -12.55 12.06
N LEU A 74 1.60 -13.51 11.90
CA LEU A 74 1.23 -14.93 11.82
C LEU A 74 1.30 -15.53 13.21
N GLN A 75 0.19 -16.12 13.65
CA GLN A 75 0.05 -16.87 14.89
C GLN A 75 -0.35 -18.32 14.58
N PRO A 76 -0.24 -19.27 15.55
CA PRO A 76 -0.65 -20.66 15.34
C PRO A 76 -2.12 -20.83 14.93
N ASP A 77 -2.98 -19.89 15.29
CA ASP A 77 -4.42 -19.94 15.12
C ASP A 77 -4.96 -18.92 14.09
N GLY A 78 -4.09 -18.29 13.31
CA GLY A 78 -4.51 -17.37 12.26
C GLY A 78 -3.53 -16.25 11.97
N ILE A 79 -3.96 -15.33 11.12
CA ILE A 79 -3.19 -14.14 10.71
C ILE A 79 -3.90 -12.90 11.24
N ILE A 80 -3.20 -12.06 11.99
CA ILE A 80 -3.69 -10.73 12.35
C ILE A 80 -3.12 -9.72 11.36
N VAL A 81 -3.98 -8.89 10.82
CA VAL A 81 -3.61 -7.85 9.85
C VAL A 81 -4.12 -6.50 10.32
N ALA A 82 -3.28 -5.49 10.20
CA ALA A 82 -3.61 -4.13 10.59
C ALA A 82 -3.19 -3.13 9.52
N ARG A 83 -4.12 -2.28 9.10
CA ARG A 83 -3.86 -1.17 8.18
C ARG A 83 -3.34 0.04 8.96
N ASP A 84 -2.50 0.86 8.33
CA ASP A 84 -1.96 2.07 8.98
C ASP A 84 -3.06 3.05 9.42
N LYS A 85 -2.72 3.93 10.38
CA LYS A 85 -3.65 4.87 11.03
C LYS A 85 -4.53 5.68 10.08
N LEU A 86 -4.00 6.04 8.92
CA LEU A 86 -4.70 6.88 7.94
C LEU A 86 -5.12 6.11 6.68
N GLY A 87 -4.86 4.81 6.61
CA GLY A 87 -5.20 3.98 5.45
C GLY A 87 -4.44 4.34 4.18
N ARG A 88 -3.19 4.82 4.29
CA ARG A 88 -2.38 5.23 3.13
C ARG A 88 -1.98 4.06 2.26
N LEU A 89 -1.63 2.94 2.89
CA LEU A 89 -1.33 1.69 2.19
C LEU A 89 -2.56 0.80 2.20
N PRO A 90 -2.94 0.22 1.06
CA PRO A 90 -4.07 -0.71 1.00
C PRO A 90 -3.72 -2.02 1.69
N VAL A 91 -4.73 -2.69 2.23
CA VAL A 91 -4.66 -4.07 2.70
C VAL A 91 -5.90 -4.78 2.19
N LEU A 92 -5.69 -5.75 1.34
CA LEU A 92 -6.73 -6.44 0.61
C LEU A 92 -6.74 -7.91 0.97
N ILE A 93 -7.91 -8.47 1.14
CA ILE A 93 -8.11 -9.89 1.42
C ILE A 93 -8.87 -10.49 0.26
N GLY A 94 -8.25 -11.45 -0.41
CA GLY A 94 -8.88 -12.33 -1.37
C GLY A 94 -9.40 -13.59 -0.71
N LYS A 95 -10.43 -14.19 -1.31
CA LYS A 95 -11.01 -15.46 -0.88
C LYS A 95 -11.23 -16.39 -2.05
N ASP A 96 -11.00 -17.67 -1.85
CA ASP A 96 -11.44 -18.77 -2.71
C ASP A 96 -12.14 -19.86 -1.88
N GLU A 97 -12.38 -21.02 -2.47
CA GLU A 97 -12.98 -22.18 -1.79
C GLU A 97 -12.07 -22.80 -0.71
N ASN A 98 -10.74 -22.57 -0.81
CA ASN A 98 -9.74 -23.16 0.08
C ASN A 98 -9.34 -22.25 1.24
N GLY A 99 -9.66 -20.94 1.18
CA GLY A 99 -9.33 -20.01 2.26
C GLY A 99 -9.11 -18.57 1.84
N TYR A 100 -8.21 -17.90 2.53
CA TYR A 100 -7.96 -16.48 2.41
C TYR A 100 -6.52 -16.17 2.02
N CYS A 101 -6.33 -15.11 1.25
CA CYS A 101 -5.03 -14.55 0.90
C CYS A 101 -5.00 -13.06 1.25
N VAL A 102 -3.92 -12.60 1.86
CA VAL A 102 -3.73 -11.17 2.20
C VAL A 102 -2.64 -10.58 1.35
N SER A 103 -2.89 -9.41 0.78
CA SER A 103 -1.93 -8.69 -0.05
C SER A 103 -2.12 -7.17 0.02
N PHE A 104 -1.10 -6.44 -0.43
CA PHE A 104 -1.17 -4.99 -0.67
C PHE A 104 -1.61 -4.66 -2.11
N GLU A 105 -1.69 -5.68 -2.96
CA GLU A 105 -2.01 -5.57 -4.38
C GLU A 105 -3.03 -6.65 -4.77
N SER A 106 -4.19 -6.27 -5.27
CA SER A 106 -5.23 -7.25 -5.62
C SER A 106 -4.83 -8.18 -6.76
N PHE A 107 -4.03 -7.71 -7.72
CA PHE A 107 -3.58 -8.56 -8.83
C PHE A 107 -2.82 -9.80 -8.39
N VAL A 108 -2.16 -9.77 -7.22
CA VAL A 108 -1.37 -10.89 -6.70
C VAL A 108 -2.25 -12.10 -6.43
N TYR A 109 -3.34 -11.91 -5.72
CA TYR A 109 -4.25 -13.02 -5.39
C TYR A 109 -5.20 -13.36 -6.55
N HIS A 110 -5.56 -12.41 -7.43
CA HIS A 110 -6.30 -12.72 -8.65
C HIS A 110 -5.54 -13.70 -9.54
N LYS A 111 -4.21 -13.58 -9.64
CA LYS A 111 -3.37 -14.54 -10.39
C LYS A 111 -3.36 -15.94 -9.77
N LEU A 112 -3.68 -16.05 -8.50
CA LEU A 112 -3.79 -17.32 -7.79
C LEU A 112 -5.22 -17.89 -7.79
N GLY A 113 -6.18 -17.18 -8.41
CA GLY A 113 -7.57 -17.60 -8.51
C GLY A 113 -8.47 -17.14 -7.36
N TYR A 114 -7.96 -16.26 -6.48
CA TYR A 114 -8.79 -15.65 -5.43
C TYR A 114 -9.58 -14.48 -5.97
N GLU A 115 -10.74 -14.22 -5.39
CA GLU A 115 -11.59 -13.06 -5.68
C GLU A 115 -11.49 -12.01 -4.58
N ASP A 116 -11.81 -10.74 -4.91
CA ASP A 116 -11.88 -9.66 -3.94
C ASP A 116 -12.93 -9.98 -2.87
N HIS A 117 -12.54 -9.94 -1.60
CA HIS A 117 -13.42 -10.28 -0.50
C HIS A 117 -13.57 -9.15 0.52
N TYR A 118 -12.45 -8.59 0.97
CA TYR A 118 -12.45 -7.54 1.98
C TYR A 118 -11.27 -6.59 1.82
N GLU A 119 -11.49 -5.30 2.01
CA GLU A 119 -10.46 -4.27 2.07
C GLU A 119 -10.54 -3.57 3.42
N LEU A 120 -9.44 -3.58 4.19
CA LEU A 120 -9.40 -2.98 5.51
C LEU A 120 -9.57 -1.46 5.44
N GLY A 121 -10.36 -0.91 6.34
CA GLY A 121 -10.42 0.52 6.57
C GLY A 121 -9.19 1.07 7.30
N PRO A 122 -9.06 2.41 7.44
CA PRO A 122 -7.94 3.03 8.15
C PRO A 122 -7.91 2.59 9.62
N GLN A 123 -6.72 2.26 10.12
CA GLN A 123 -6.49 1.82 11.50
C GLN A 123 -7.19 0.50 11.90
N GLU A 124 -7.86 -0.17 10.98
CA GLU A 124 -8.57 -1.41 11.25
C GLU A 124 -7.61 -2.56 11.54
N ILE A 125 -8.03 -3.45 12.47
CA ILE A 125 -7.31 -4.67 12.82
C ILE A 125 -8.27 -5.83 12.68
N VAL A 126 -7.90 -6.82 11.87
CA VAL A 126 -8.68 -8.05 11.67
C VAL A 126 -7.85 -9.27 11.97
N LYS A 127 -8.52 -10.35 12.40
CA LYS A 127 -7.96 -11.69 12.46
C LYS A 127 -8.60 -12.55 11.39
N ILE A 128 -7.79 -13.28 10.67
CA ILE A 128 -8.19 -14.19 9.61
C ILE A 128 -7.87 -15.60 10.06
N THR A 129 -8.88 -16.47 10.04
CA THR A 129 -8.78 -17.89 10.33
C THR A 129 -9.41 -18.68 9.17
N PRO A 130 -9.29 -20.00 9.11
CA PRO A 130 -10.00 -20.79 8.11
C PRO A 130 -11.53 -20.59 8.15
N GLU A 131 -12.08 -20.27 9.32
CA GLU A 131 -13.52 -20.09 9.54
C GLU A 131 -14.02 -18.73 9.08
N GLY A 132 -13.15 -17.70 9.02
CA GLY A 132 -13.56 -16.38 8.59
C GLY A 132 -12.67 -15.23 9.03
N ILE A 133 -13.20 -14.02 8.88
CA ILE A 133 -12.56 -12.76 9.27
C ILE A 133 -13.28 -12.23 10.50
N GLU A 134 -12.54 -11.97 11.55
CA GLU A 134 -13.00 -11.33 12.78
C GLU A 134 -12.42 -9.92 12.89
N VAL A 135 -13.28 -8.91 13.07
CA VAL A 135 -12.82 -7.54 13.31
C VAL A 135 -12.45 -7.39 14.79
N LEU A 136 -11.14 -7.31 15.08
CA LEU A 136 -10.60 -7.12 16.43
C LEU A 136 -10.66 -5.67 16.87
N SER A 137 -10.60 -4.74 15.91
CA SER A 137 -10.69 -3.32 16.15
C SER A 137 -11.24 -2.63 14.90
N PRO A 138 -12.36 -1.90 14.99
CA PRO A 138 -13.02 -1.32 13.83
C PRO A 138 -12.17 -0.21 13.19
N ALA A 139 -12.48 0.08 11.91
CA ALA A 139 -11.88 1.17 11.17
C ALA A 139 -12.16 2.53 11.79
N ALA A 140 -11.19 3.44 11.67
CA ALA A 140 -11.39 4.84 12.01
C ALA A 140 -12.11 5.59 10.88
N GLU A 141 -12.79 6.69 11.22
CA GLU A 141 -13.53 7.50 10.24
C GLU A 141 -12.60 8.27 9.28
N LYS A 142 -11.42 8.65 9.75
CA LYS A 142 -10.51 9.52 9.00
C LYS A 142 -9.57 8.72 8.12
N MET A 143 -9.70 8.90 6.81
CA MET A 143 -8.83 8.31 5.81
C MET A 143 -8.07 9.38 5.01
N ARG A 144 -6.84 9.06 4.60
CA ARG A 144 -6.04 9.88 3.69
C ARG A 144 -5.46 9.01 2.60
N LEU A 145 -6.18 8.93 1.50
CA LEU A 145 -5.73 8.18 0.32
C LEU A 145 -4.44 8.80 -0.27
N CYS A 146 -3.54 7.94 -0.69
CA CYS A 146 -2.36 8.34 -1.43
C CYS A 146 -2.66 8.23 -2.93
N ALA A 147 -2.91 9.35 -3.62
CA ALA A 147 -3.17 9.37 -5.06
C ALA A 147 -2.03 8.75 -5.88
N PHE A 148 -0.82 8.70 -5.32
CA PHE A 148 0.35 8.10 -5.95
C PHE A 148 0.19 6.59 -6.24
N LEU A 149 -0.67 5.89 -5.47
CA LEU A 149 -1.03 4.50 -5.74
C LEU A 149 -1.59 4.33 -7.16
N TRP A 150 -2.51 5.19 -7.56
CA TRP A 150 -3.10 5.11 -8.89
C TRP A 150 -2.26 5.78 -9.96
N THR A 151 -1.70 6.95 -9.68
CA THR A 151 -1.01 7.73 -10.72
C THR A 151 0.32 7.13 -11.15
N TYR A 152 0.98 6.40 -10.25
CA TYR A 152 2.34 5.93 -10.52
C TYR A 152 2.67 4.54 -10.00
N TYR A 153 2.43 4.27 -8.68
CA TYR A 153 3.00 3.14 -7.98
C TYR A 153 2.28 1.81 -8.28
N GLY A 154 0.94 1.82 -8.26
CA GLY A 154 0.12 0.61 -8.32
C GLY A 154 0.29 -0.17 -9.62
N TYR A 155 0.14 -1.48 -9.52
CA TYR A 155 0.14 -2.34 -10.70
C TYR A 155 -1.15 -2.12 -11.52
N PRO A 156 -1.09 -2.08 -12.86
CA PRO A 156 -2.25 -1.73 -13.70
C PRO A 156 -3.53 -2.53 -13.40
N ASN A 157 -3.41 -3.82 -13.13
CA ASN A 157 -4.55 -4.70 -12.85
C ASN A 157 -5.03 -4.66 -11.39
N SER A 158 -4.39 -3.87 -10.53
CA SER A 158 -4.81 -3.74 -9.14
C SER A 158 -5.97 -2.78 -8.98
N ASN A 159 -6.79 -3.07 -7.96
CA ASN A 159 -7.85 -2.20 -7.48
C ASN A 159 -7.51 -1.73 -6.07
N TYR A 160 -7.76 -0.45 -5.78
CA TYR A 160 -7.71 0.11 -4.45
C TYR A 160 -8.94 0.96 -4.23
N GLU A 161 -9.60 0.83 -3.09
CA GLU A 161 -10.84 1.56 -2.76
C GLU A 161 -11.88 1.45 -3.89
N GLY A 162 -12.01 0.24 -4.46
CA GLY A 162 -12.91 -0.04 -5.56
C GLY A 162 -12.57 0.65 -6.89
N LYS A 163 -11.34 1.17 -7.06
CA LYS A 163 -10.90 1.86 -8.28
C LYS A 163 -9.72 1.15 -8.91
N ASN A 164 -9.89 0.73 -10.16
CA ASN A 164 -8.82 0.12 -10.94
C ASN A 164 -7.74 1.15 -11.33
N VAL A 165 -6.47 0.74 -11.20
CA VAL A 165 -5.30 1.60 -11.45
C VAL A 165 -5.24 2.05 -12.91
N GLU A 166 -5.39 1.12 -13.86
CA GLU A 166 -5.29 1.43 -15.28
C GLU A 166 -6.41 2.38 -15.73
N VAL A 167 -7.65 2.12 -15.31
CA VAL A 167 -8.81 2.97 -15.62
C VAL A 167 -8.62 4.38 -15.05
N MET A 168 -8.06 4.51 -13.84
CA MET A 168 -7.76 5.82 -13.25
C MET A 168 -6.73 6.60 -14.06
N ARG A 169 -5.70 5.92 -14.58
CA ARG A 169 -4.67 6.56 -15.43
C ARG A 169 -5.24 7.04 -16.76
N TYR A 170 -6.08 6.24 -17.40
CA TYR A 170 -6.80 6.67 -18.62
C TYR A 170 -7.62 7.93 -18.36
N ARG A 171 -8.45 7.91 -17.31
CA ARG A 171 -9.29 9.06 -16.94
C ARG A 171 -8.48 10.30 -16.60
N ASN A 172 -7.33 10.15 -15.93
CA ASN A 172 -6.43 11.27 -15.67
C ASN A 172 -5.96 11.92 -16.97
N GLY A 173 -5.55 11.10 -17.96
CA GLY A 173 -5.16 11.58 -19.28
C GLY A 173 -6.26 12.33 -19.98
N GLU A 174 -7.48 11.80 -20.00
CA GLU A 174 -8.66 12.43 -20.58
C GLU A 174 -8.95 13.79 -19.93
N ILE A 175 -8.95 13.86 -18.58
CA ILE A 175 -9.18 15.10 -17.83
C ILE A 175 -8.09 16.14 -18.12
N MET A 176 -6.83 15.71 -18.19
CA MET A 176 -5.71 16.61 -18.53
C MET A 176 -5.87 17.21 -19.92
N ALA A 177 -6.24 16.40 -20.93
CA ALA A 177 -6.49 16.89 -22.28
C ALA A 177 -7.67 17.86 -22.34
N ARG A 178 -8.78 17.51 -21.69
CA ARG A 178 -9.99 18.34 -21.63
C ARG A 178 -9.70 19.71 -21.00
N ASN A 179 -9.00 19.73 -19.88
CA ASN A 179 -8.62 20.97 -19.19
C ASN A 179 -7.69 21.82 -20.06
N ALA A 180 -6.64 21.20 -20.65
CA ALA A 180 -5.71 21.91 -21.51
C ALA A 180 -6.39 22.54 -22.75
N MET A 181 -7.36 21.84 -23.34
CA MET A 181 -8.15 22.40 -24.46
C MET A 181 -9.06 23.55 -23.99
N ALA A 182 -9.71 23.39 -22.84
CA ALA A 182 -10.61 24.42 -22.30
C ALA A 182 -9.87 25.69 -21.91
N ASP A 183 -8.66 25.56 -21.35
CA ASP A 183 -7.82 26.67 -20.91
C ASP A 183 -6.98 27.28 -22.06
N GLY A 184 -7.04 26.71 -23.26
CA GLY A 184 -6.23 27.12 -24.41
C GLY A 184 -4.72 26.84 -24.24
N THR A 185 -4.34 25.93 -23.32
CA THR A 185 -2.95 25.55 -23.06
C THR A 185 -2.55 24.23 -23.73
N ALA A 186 -3.47 23.64 -24.51
CA ALA A 186 -3.19 22.40 -25.25
C ALA A 186 -2.01 22.60 -26.21
N PRO A 187 -0.96 21.76 -26.13
CA PRO A 187 0.20 21.93 -27.00
C PRO A 187 -0.16 21.59 -28.46
N ASP A 188 0.38 22.37 -29.37
CA ASP A 188 0.28 22.07 -30.80
C ASP A 188 1.35 21.04 -31.19
N VAL A 189 0.94 19.77 -31.17
CA VAL A 189 1.81 18.60 -31.42
C VAL A 189 1.12 17.59 -32.33
N ASP A 190 1.90 16.82 -33.05
CA ASP A 190 1.39 15.74 -33.93
C ASP A 190 1.08 14.45 -33.17
N TYR A 191 1.82 14.19 -32.10
CA TYR A 191 1.75 12.95 -31.34
C TYR A 191 1.75 13.18 -29.84
N VAL A 192 1.07 12.27 -29.14
CA VAL A 192 1.15 12.12 -27.70
C VAL A 192 1.90 10.82 -27.39
N ALA A 193 2.75 10.83 -26.39
CA ALA A 193 3.49 9.66 -25.95
C ALA A 193 3.47 9.54 -24.43
N GLY A 194 3.41 8.32 -23.92
CA GLY A 194 3.55 8.03 -22.50
C GLY A 194 4.96 7.55 -22.16
N VAL A 195 5.52 8.03 -21.07
CA VAL A 195 6.78 7.47 -20.54
C VAL A 195 6.48 6.10 -19.90
N PRO A 196 7.12 5.01 -20.34
CA PRO A 196 6.86 3.68 -19.80
C PRO A 196 7.23 3.54 -18.32
N ASP A 197 6.50 2.69 -17.57
CA ASP A 197 5.27 2.03 -18.00
C ASP A 197 4.05 2.80 -17.52
N SER A 198 4.12 3.46 -16.36
CA SER A 198 3.00 4.15 -15.69
C SER A 198 2.42 5.32 -16.49
N GLY A 199 3.23 5.96 -17.33
CA GLY A 199 2.78 7.06 -18.18
C GLY A 199 1.99 6.64 -19.43
N LEU A 200 2.07 5.38 -19.84
CA LEU A 200 1.41 4.91 -21.06
C LEU A 200 -0.11 5.13 -21.02
N PRO A 201 -0.86 4.65 -20.02
CA PRO A 201 -2.31 4.84 -20.00
C PRO A 201 -2.72 6.32 -19.86
N HIS A 202 -1.94 7.15 -19.15
CA HIS A 202 -2.19 8.60 -19.15
C HIS A 202 -2.06 9.21 -20.55
N GLY A 203 -0.98 8.83 -21.28
CA GLY A 203 -0.78 9.27 -22.66
C GLY A 203 -1.87 8.81 -23.60
N ILE A 204 -2.34 7.58 -23.46
CA ILE A 204 -3.45 7.04 -24.29
C ILE A 204 -4.74 7.81 -23.99
N GLY A 205 -5.10 8.03 -22.73
CA GLY A 205 -6.26 8.80 -22.33
C GLY A 205 -6.21 10.23 -22.88
N TYR A 206 -5.05 10.88 -22.79
CA TYR A 206 -4.83 12.21 -23.36
C TYR A 206 -5.02 12.23 -24.89
N ALA A 207 -4.42 11.26 -25.59
CA ALA A 207 -4.52 11.15 -27.05
C ALA A 207 -5.97 10.94 -27.50
N ASN A 208 -6.70 10.05 -26.83
CA ASN A 208 -8.10 9.77 -27.14
C ASN A 208 -8.99 11.01 -27.01
N GLU A 209 -8.85 11.77 -25.93
CA GLU A 209 -9.68 12.95 -25.66
C GLU A 209 -9.28 14.14 -26.55
N SER A 210 -7.99 14.35 -26.81
CA SER A 210 -7.51 15.46 -27.65
C SER A 210 -7.60 15.21 -29.14
N GLY A 211 -7.90 13.99 -29.59
CA GLY A 211 -7.89 13.59 -30.98
C GLY A 211 -6.51 13.50 -31.62
N LYS A 212 -5.44 13.62 -30.83
CA LYS A 212 -4.05 13.48 -31.30
C LYS A 212 -3.67 12.01 -31.46
N LYS A 213 -2.71 11.72 -32.34
CA LYS A 213 -2.21 10.35 -32.51
C LYS A 213 -1.38 9.91 -31.32
N PHE A 214 -1.58 8.68 -30.83
CA PHE A 214 -0.69 8.08 -29.84
C PHE A 214 0.51 7.43 -30.51
N ALA A 215 1.70 7.65 -30.00
CA ALA A 215 2.93 6.98 -30.43
C ALA A 215 3.68 6.41 -29.21
N ARG A 216 4.48 5.39 -29.46
CA ARG A 216 5.30 4.73 -28.42
C ARG A 216 6.80 4.87 -28.75
N PRO A 217 7.38 6.09 -28.68
CA PRO A 217 8.78 6.31 -29.00
C PRO A 217 9.75 5.87 -27.90
N PHE A 218 9.22 5.60 -26.68
CA PHE A 218 10.05 5.20 -25.53
C PHE A 218 9.84 3.72 -25.22
N ILE A 219 10.93 3.02 -24.95
CA ILE A 219 10.95 1.63 -24.52
C ILE A 219 11.75 1.55 -23.21
N LYS A 220 11.17 0.88 -22.21
CA LYS A 220 11.88 0.61 -20.96
C LYS A 220 13.00 -0.41 -21.21
N TYR A 221 14.21 -0.09 -20.74
CA TYR A 221 15.33 -1.01 -20.79
C TYR A 221 15.27 -1.96 -19.59
N THR A 222 14.71 -3.14 -19.83
CA THR A 222 14.40 -4.13 -18.77
C THR A 222 15.62 -4.85 -18.16
N PRO A 223 16.80 -4.98 -18.82
CA PRO A 223 17.96 -5.65 -18.22
C PRO A 223 18.59 -4.90 -17.05
N THR A 224 18.27 -3.62 -16.84
CA THR A 224 18.78 -2.83 -15.72
C THR A 224 17.66 -2.45 -14.76
N TRP A 225 18.03 -2.21 -13.50
CA TRP A 225 17.12 -1.60 -12.54
C TRP A 225 16.73 -0.22 -13.05
N SER A 226 15.44 0.02 -13.15
CA SER A 226 14.90 1.29 -13.64
C SER A 226 14.84 2.38 -12.58
N ARG A 227 15.33 2.08 -11.37
CA ARG A 227 15.39 3.02 -10.23
C ARG A 227 16.58 2.72 -9.34
#